data_4222277b9b2e908f70305858c3fbd858
#
_entry.id   4222277b9b2e908f70305858c3fbd858
#
_cell.length_a   1.000
_cell.length_b   1.000
_cell.length_c   1.000
_cell.angle_alpha   90.00
_cell.angle_beta   90.00
_cell.angle_gamma   90.00
#
_symmetry.space_group_name_H-M   'P 1'
#
loop_
_entity.id
_entity.type
_entity.pdbx_description
1 polymer ?
#
loop_
_entity_poly.entity_id
_entity_poly.type
_entity_poly.pdbx_seq_one_letter_code
_entity_poly.pdbx_strand_id
1 'polypeptide(L)'
;MKYCYSLFLGVLLASCQLENNGFNDADNALNKWAEAYFNFDYKEAMGYMTPESAKWIRFAASNITEKDVEFIRSQNQETVIHITDRQDVANDTLYNATIHVSNFIQLGIGEGNNQMIDEADFDIQMVKRDGEWLVRMEGLPRSGKQSRD
;
A
#
# COMPACT_ATOMS: atom_id res chain seq x y z
N MET A 1 34.19 43.67 44.93
CA MET A 1 34.19 42.62 43.89
C MET A 1 32.80 42.03 43.81
N LYS A 2 32.07 42.44 42.77
CA LYS A 2 30.70 41.96 42.60
C LYS A 2 30.69 41.03 41.38
N TYR A 3 30.53 39.76 41.62
CA TYR A 3 30.36 38.76 40.53
C TYR A 3 28.91 38.78 40.09
N CYS A 4 28.65 39.30 38.87
CA CYS A 4 27.40 39.15 38.19
C CYS A 4 27.31 37.73 37.60
N TYR A 5 26.56 36.85 38.22
CA TYR A 5 26.13 35.62 37.59
C TYR A 5 24.93 35.94 36.66
N SER A 6 25.22 35.99 35.38
CA SER A 6 24.20 36.07 34.37
C SER A 6 23.61 34.68 34.17
N LEU A 7 22.41 34.48 34.71
CA LEU A 7 21.62 33.28 34.52
C LEU A 7 21.06 33.32 33.09
N PHE A 8 21.72 32.58 32.22
CA PHE A 8 21.22 32.40 30.84
C PHE A 8 20.10 31.34 30.87
N LEU A 9 18.86 31.84 30.98
CA LEU A 9 17.66 31.02 30.91
C LEU A 9 17.47 30.59 29.45
N GLY A 10 18.02 29.44 29.10
CA GLY A 10 17.78 28.80 27.80
C GLY A 10 16.33 28.36 27.69
N VAL A 11 15.54 29.13 26.96
CA VAL A 11 14.21 28.70 26.54
C VAL A 11 14.41 27.61 25.48
N LEU A 12 14.29 26.37 25.90
CA LEU A 12 14.09 25.23 25.01
C LEU A 12 12.71 25.39 24.35
N LEU A 13 12.68 25.98 23.16
CA LEU A 13 11.54 25.87 22.27
C LEU A 13 11.49 24.41 21.82
N ALA A 14 10.76 23.59 22.56
CA ALA A 14 10.27 22.34 22.06
C ALA A 14 9.29 22.70 20.94
N SER A 15 9.79 22.78 19.70
CA SER A 15 8.95 22.75 18.53
C SER A 15 8.29 21.36 18.51
N CYS A 16 7.08 21.28 19.04
CA CYS A 16 6.18 20.19 18.72
C CYS A 16 5.95 20.28 17.22
N GLN A 17 6.70 19.52 16.44
CA GLN A 17 6.29 19.17 15.12
C GLN A 17 5.04 18.31 15.30
N LEU A 18 3.89 18.92 15.12
CA LEU A 18 2.66 18.22 14.81
C LEU A 18 2.86 17.66 13.39
N GLU A 19 3.66 16.61 13.29
CA GLU A 19 3.69 15.81 12.10
C GLU A 19 2.32 15.16 11.97
N ASN A 20 1.76 15.22 10.78
CA ASN A 20 0.58 14.47 10.37
C ASN A 20 0.94 12.97 10.35
N ASN A 21 1.13 12.38 11.51
CA ASN A 21 1.52 10.98 11.66
C ASN A 21 0.49 10.02 11.06
N GLY A 22 -0.77 10.46 10.89
CA GLY A 22 -1.83 9.63 10.33
C GLY A 22 -1.60 9.21 8.89
N PHE A 23 -1.14 10.10 8.01
CA PHE A 23 -0.84 9.75 6.62
C PHE A 23 0.43 8.91 6.50
N ASN A 24 1.46 9.20 7.29
CA ASN A 24 2.71 8.43 7.24
C ASN A 24 2.51 6.97 7.62
N ASP A 25 1.71 6.69 8.65
CA ASP A 25 1.41 5.32 9.07
C ASP A 25 0.57 4.58 8.03
N ALA A 26 -0.41 5.27 7.46
CA ALA A 26 -1.25 4.74 6.41
C ALA A 26 -0.47 4.47 5.12
N ASP A 27 0.39 5.40 4.70
CA ASP A 27 1.26 5.23 3.54
C ASP A 27 2.24 4.07 3.73
N ASN A 28 2.78 3.91 4.93
CA ASN A 28 3.67 2.81 5.25
C ASN A 28 2.94 1.46 5.15
N ALA A 29 1.72 1.37 5.71
CA ALA A 29 0.90 0.17 5.60
C ALA A 29 0.53 -0.14 4.14
N LEU A 30 0.16 0.89 3.37
CA LEU A 30 -0.17 0.75 1.96
C LEU A 30 1.02 0.29 1.13
N ASN A 31 2.20 0.89 1.32
CA ASN A 31 3.41 0.48 0.61
C ASN A 31 3.77 -0.98 0.89
N LYS A 32 3.75 -1.39 2.16
CA LYS A 32 4.04 -2.78 2.55
C LYS A 32 3.03 -3.76 1.95
N TRP A 33 1.75 -3.40 1.97
CA TRP A 33 0.73 -4.21 1.32
C TRP A 33 0.99 -4.33 -0.18
N ALA A 34 1.24 -3.21 -0.86
CA ALA A 34 1.42 -3.18 -2.30
C ALA A 34 2.69 -3.94 -2.73
N GLU A 35 3.81 -3.76 -2.02
CA GLU A 35 5.02 -4.54 -2.25
C GLU A 35 4.77 -6.04 -2.13
N ALA A 36 4.10 -6.47 -1.06
CA ALA A 36 3.77 -7.87 -0.86
C ALA A 36 2.79 -8.38 -1.92
N TYR A 37 1.73 -7.63 -2.22
CA TYR A 37 0.69 -8.04 -3.18
C TYR A 37 1.23 -8.19 -4.60
N PHE A 38 1.94 -7.19 -5.11
CA PHE A 38 2.45 -7.19 -6.49
C PHE A 38 3.67 -8.09 -6.70
N ASN A 39 4.32 -8.54 -5.61
CA ASN A 39 5.36 -9.56 -5.63
C ASN A 39 4.87 -10.96 -5.23
N PHE A 40 3.56 -11.14 -5.12
CA PHE A 40 2.91 -12.43 -4.82
C PHE A 40 3.22 -13.01 -3.43
N ASP A 41 3.70 -12.20 -2.49
CA ASP A 41 3.76 -12.56 -1.08
C ASP A 41 2.38 -12.31 -0.42
N TYR A 42 1.44 -13.13 -0.80
CA TYR A 42 0.06 -13.00 -0.37
C TYR A 42 -0.14 -13.21 1.14
N LYS A 43 0.73 -14.01 1.75
CA LYS A 43 0.70 -14.20 3.20
C LYS A 43 1.03 -12.90 3.94
N GLU A 44 2.06 -12.21 3.50
CA GLU A 44 2.43 -10.91 4.06
C GLU A 44 1.37 -9.85 3.74
N ALA A 45 0.90 -9.78 2.50
CA ALA A 45 -0.14 -8.84 2.09
C ALA A 45 -1.40 -8.93 2.96
N MET A 46 -1.85 -10.13 3.30
CA MET A 46 -3.02 -10.34 4.17
C MET A 46 -2.83 -9.75 5.57
N GLY A 47 -1.61 -9.61 6.04
CA GLY A 47 -1.29 -8.97 7.33
C GLY A 47 -1.61 -7.47 7.37
N TYR A 48 -1.72 -6.83 6.21
CA TYR A 48 -2.04 -5.39 6.06
C TYR A 48 -3.45 -5.14 5.56
N MET A 49 -4.33 -6.12 5.65
CA MET A 49 -5.69 -6.05 5.13
C MET A 49 -6.73 -6.24 6.22
N THR A 50 -7.94 -5.74 5.96
CA THR A 50 -9.08 -6.11 6.79
C THR A 50 -9.38 -7.61 6.64
N PRO A 51 -9.83 -8.28 7.71
CA PRO A 51 -10.14 -9.72 7.66
C PRO A 51 -11.13 -10.10 6.55
N GLU A 52 -12.11 -9.24 6.29
CA GLU A 52 -13.13 -9.43 5.26
C GLU A 52 -12.55 -9.38 3.85
N SER A 53 -11.49 -8.62 3.67
CA SER A 53 -10.81 -8.46 2.37
C SER A 53 -9.89 -9.62 2.03
N ALA A 54 -9.37 -10.32 3.03
CA ALA A 54 -8.43 -11.42 2.84
C ALA A 54 -8.98 -12.57 1.97
N LYS A 55 -10.31 -12.72 1.88
CA LYS A 55 -10.94 -13.70 0.98
C LYS A 55 -10.56 -13.53 -0.49
N TRP A 56 -10.32 -12.30 -0.93
CA TRP A 56 -9.95 -12.00 -2.31
C TRP A 56 -8.52 -12.48 -2.63
N ILE A 57 -7.59 -12.29 -1.69
CA ILE A 57 -6.24 -12.84 -1.84
C ILE A 57 -6.24 -14.36 -1.78
N ARG A 58 -7.01 -14.96 -0.88
CA ARG A 58 -7.15 -16.43 -0.82
C ARG A 58 -7.71 -17.00 -2.12
N PHE A 59 -8.69 -16.31 -2.72
CA PHE A 59 -9.21 -16.67 -4.02
C PHE A 59 -8.12 -16.62 -5.10
N ALA A 60 -7.36 -15.53 -5.17
CA ALA A 60 -6.26 -15.42 -6.11
C ALA A 60 -5.22 -16.52 -5.90
N ALA A 61 -4.78 -16.73 -4.65
CA ALA A 61 -3.79 -17.75 -4.31
C ALA A 61 -4.22 -19.19 -4.67
N SER A 62 -5.52 -19.51 -4.46
CA SER A 62 -6.06 -20.84 -4.78
C SER A 62 -6.18 -21.13 -6.28
N ASN A 63 -6.08 -20.11 -7.12
CA ASN A 63 -6.17 -20.24 -8.57
C ASN A 63 -4.80 -20.09 -9.27
N ILE A 64 -3.71 -19.97 -8.53
CA ILE A 64 -2.36 -19.95 -9.10
C ILE A 64 -1.96 -21.37 -9.51
N THR A 65 -1.51 -21.51 -10.74
CA THR A 65 -1.03 -22.78 -11.32
C THR A 65 0.49 -22.82 -11.37
N GLU A 66 1.06 -23.99 -11.68
CA GLU A 66 2.52 -24.12 -11.89
C GLU A 66 3.02 -23.22 -13.03
N LYS A 67 2.23 -23.06 -14.10
CA LYS A 67 2.55 -22.14 -15.20
C LYS A 67 2.61 -20.69 -14.76
N ASP A 68 1.73 -20.29 -13.85
CA ASP A 68 1.75 -18.94 -13.29
C ASP A 68 3.01 -18.73 -12.46
N VAL A 69 3.41 -19.72 -11.66
CA VAL A 69 4.66 -19.68 -10.87
C VAL A 69 5.88 -19.56 -11.78
N GLU A 70 5.94 -20.33 -12.88
CA GLU A 70 7.01 -20.22 -13.86
C GLU A 70 7.06 -18.82 -14.50
N PHE A 71 5.90 -18.28 -14.84
CA PHE A 71 5.79 -16.93 -15.39
C PHE A 71 6.26 -15.86 -14.40
N ILE A 72 5.86 -15.96 -13.12
CA ILE A 72 6.30 -15.06 -12.04
C ILE A 72 7.85 -15.12 -11.91
N ARG A 73 8.43 -16.32 -11.94
CA ARG A 73 9.88 -16.49 -11.84
C ARG A 73 10.65 -15.95 -13.05
N SER A 74 9.99 -15.78 -14.19
CA SER A 74 10.61 -15.20 -15.39
C SER A 74 10.76 -13.68 -15.33
N GLN A 75 10.16 -13.03 -14.34
CA GLN A 75 10.28 -11.58 -14.15
C GLN A 75 11.73 -11.21 -13.82
N ASN A 76 12.29 -10.32 -14.62
CA ASN A 76 13.66 -9.85 -14.50
C ASN A 76 13.79 -8.38 -14.13
N GLN A 77 12.67 -7.71 -13.90
CA GLN A 77 12.59 -6.32 -13.49
C GLN A 77 11.91 -6.23 -12.13
N GLU A 78 12.40 -5.32 -11.31
CA GLU A 78 11.80 -5.05 -10.01
C GLU A 78 10.49 -4.27 -10.16
N THR A 79 9.47 -4.68 -9.42
CA THR A 79 8.21 -3.92 -9.34
C THR A 79 8.44 -2.67 -8.50
N VAL A 80 8.06 -1.52 -9.05
CA VAL A 80 8.20 -0.22 -8.39
C VAL A 80 6.83 0.35 -8.09
N ILE A 81 6.64 0.85 -6.87
CA ILE A 81 5.36 1.35 -6.39
C ILE A 81 5.53 2.78 -5.87
N HIS A 82 4.64 3.67 -6.29
CA HIS A 82 4.57 5.05 -5.82
C HIS A 82 3.14 5.41 -5.47
N ILE A 83 2.91 6.00 -4.31
CA ILE A 83 1.62 6.60 -3.97
C ILE A 83 1.57 7.97 -4.65
N THR A 84 0.63 8.16 -5.57
CA THR A 84 0.53 9.35 -6.41
C THR A 84 -0.56 10.32 -5.98
N ASP A 85 -1.60 9.83 -5.34
CA ASP A 85 -2.69 10.65 -4.82
C ASP A 85 -3.28 10.08 -3.53
N ARG A 86 -3.86 10.97 -2.73
CA ARG A 86 -4.54 10.64 -1.46
C ARG A 86 -5.74 11.54 -1.29
N GLN A 87 -6.87 10.93 -0.96
CA GLN A 87 -8.11 11.63 -0.68
C GLN A 87 -8.68 11.15 0.65
N ASP A 88 -8.72 12.04 1.64
CA ASP A 88 -9.42 11.78 2.90
C ASP A 88 -10.94 11.76 2.64
N VAL A 89 -11.59 10.68 3.07
CA VAL A 89 -13.02 10.49 2.88
C VAL A 89 -13.79 10.69 4.18
N ALA A 90 -13.22 10.31 5.32
CA ALA A 90 -13.91 10.35 6.61
C ALA A 90 -12.95 10.57 7.80
N ASN A 91 -12.67 11.81 8.11
CA ASN A 91 -12.05 12.24 9.38
C ASN A 91 -10.90 11.33 9.87
N ASP A 92 -9.87 11.17 9.06
CA ASP A 92 -8.67 10.37 9.39
C ASP A 92 -8.93 8.88 9.72
N THR A 93 -10.05 8.32 9.27
CA THR A 93 -10.37 6.90 9.47
C THR A 93 -10.60 6.13 8.18
N LEU A 94 -10.82 6.83 7.09
CA LEU A 94 -11.05 6.29 5.77
C LEU A 94 -10.43 7.21 4.72
N TYR A 95 -9.57 6.68 3.89
CA TYR A 95 -9.10 7.42 2.73
C TYR A 95 -8.90 6.52 1.51
N ASN A 96 -8.97 7.13 0.35
CA ASN A 96 -8.61 6.51 -0.92
C ASN A 96 -7.22 6.98 -1.33
N ALA A 97 -6.41 6.05 -1.80
CA ALA A 97 -5.11 6.35 -2.37
C ALA A 97 -5.04 5.81 -3.79
N THR A 98 -4.35 6.52 -4.67
CA THR A 98 -3.95 6.01 -5.97
C THR A 98 -2.49 5.62 -5.90
N ILE A 99 -2.18 4.39 -6.29
CA ILE A 99 -0.81 3.91 -6.44
C ILE A 99 -0.48 3.72 -7.91
N HIS A 100 0.70 4.17 -8.30
CA HIS A 100 1.30 3.89 -9.59
C HIS A 100 2.26 2.71 -9.45
N VAL A 101 2.03 1.66 -10.23
CA VAL A 101 2.83 0.43 -10.19
C VAL A 101 3.49 0.22 -11.55
N SER A 102 4.81 0.04 -11.54
CA SER A 102 5.59 -0.21 -12.75
C SER A 102 6.21 -1.60 -12.71
N ASN A 103 6.40 -2.21 -13.86
CA ASN A 103 7.06 -3.51 -14.05
C ASN A 103 6.45 -4.63 -13.22
N PHE A 104 5.17 -4.89 -13.37
CA PHE A 104 4.49 -5.93 -12.61
C PHE A 104 3.86 -7.00 -13.49
N ILE A 105 3.59 -8.15 -12.91
CA ILE A 105 2.88 -9.25 -13.57
C ILE A 105 1.40 -9.18 -13.22
N GLN A 106 0.57 -9.21 -14.24
CA GLN A 106 -0.86 -9.44 -14.11
C GLN A 106 -1.15 -10.90 -14.48
N LEU A 107 -1.62 -11.66 -13.50
CA LEU A 107 -2.09 -13.03 -13.74
C LEU A 107 -3.52 -13.00 -14.27
N GLY A 108 -3.76 -13.74 -15.35
CA GLY A 108 -5.10 -14.03 -15.83
C GLY A 108 -5.71 -15.19 -15.04
N ILE A 109 -6.17 -14.91 -13.84
CA ILE A 109 -6.69 -15.93 -12.91
C ILE A 109 -7.81 -16.73 -13.56
N GLY A 110 -7.57 -18.02 -13.79
CA GLY A 110 -8.50 -18.95 -14.42
C GLY A 110 -8.54 -18.90 -15.95
N GLU A 111 -7.86 -17.94 -16.62
CA GLU A 111 -7.90 -17.75 -18.06
C GLU A 111 -6.55 -17.99 -18.76
N GLY A 112 -5.48 -18.13 -18.00
CA GLY A 112 -4.12 -18.42 -18.51
C GLY A 112 -3.46 -17.28 -19.28
N ASN A 113 -4.00 -16.05 -19.22
CA ASN A 113 -3.48 -14.87 -19.91
C ASN A 113 -2.59 -14.05 -18.97
N ASN A 114 -1.42 -14.57 -18.63
CA ASN A 114 -0.44 -13.84 -17.83
C ASN A 114 0.27 -12.80 -18.69
N GLN A 115 0.43 -11.59 -18.18
CA GLN A 115 1.04 -10.47 -18.88
C GLN A 115 2.04 -9.73 -18.00
N MET A 116 3.13 -9.29 -18.61
CA MET A 116 3.99 -8.25 -18.03
C MET A 116 3.37 -6.89 -18.37
N ILE A 117 3.14 -6.09 -17.35
CA ILE A 117 2.58 -4.75 -17.50
C ILE A 117 3.66 -3.74 -17.17
N ASP A 118 3.88 -2.79 -18.08
CA ASP A 118 4.89 -1.75 -17.91
C ASP A 118 4.52 -0.81 -16.77
N GLU A 119 3.28 -0.33 -16.75
CA GLU A 119 2.76 0.55 -15.71
C GLU A 119 1.23 0.57 -15.66
N ALA A 120 0.68 0.77 -14.49
CA ALA A 120 -0.75 1.03 -14.29
C ALA A 120 -1.02 1.72 -12.95
N ASP A 121 -2.15 2.40 -12.87
CA ASP A 121 -2.64 3.03 -11.65
C ASP A 121 -3.74 2.18 -11.02
N PHE A 122 -3.75 2.11 -9.69
CA PHE A 122 -4.75 1.40 -8.90
C PHE A 122 -5.29 2.28 -7.80
N ASP A 123 -6.60 2.28 -7.63
CA ASP A 123 -7.25 2.93 -6.52
C ASP A 123 -7.43 1.95 -5.37
N ILE A 124 -6.88 2.30 -4.22
CA ILE A 124 -6.86 1.48 -3.02
C ILE A 124 -7.54 2.22 -1.88
N GLN A 125 -8.45 1.54 -1.21
CA GLN A 125 -9.11 2.09 -0.03
C GLN A 125 -8.39 1.63 1.24
N MET A 126 -8.12 2.60 2.14
CA MET A 126 -7.52 2.37 3.44
C MET A 126 -8.53 2.71 4.54
N VAL A 127 -8.65 1.84 5.53
CA VAL A 127 -9.49 2.04 6.71
C VAL A 127 -8.68 1.90 7.98
N LYS A 128 -8.99 2.73 8.97
CA LYS A 128 -8.37 2.62 10.30
C LYS A 128 -9.26 1.81 11.22
N ARG A 129 -8.72 0.72 11.77
CA ARG A 129 -9.40 -0.13 12.76
C ARG A 129 -8.47 -0.41 13.93
N ASP A 130 -8.95 -0.18 15.13
CA ASP A 130 -8.17 -0.42 16.37
C ASP A 130 -6.79 0.26 16.37
N GLY A 131 -6.72 1.47 15.78
CA GLY A 131 -5.48 2.23 15.66
C GLY A 131 -4.55 1.84 14.51
N GLU A 132 -4.88 0.81 13.74
CA GLU A 132 -4.09 0.33 12.60
C GLU A 132 -4.73 0.68 11.27
N TRP A 133 -3.90 1.06 10.30
CA TRP A 133 -4.32 1.27 8.93
C TRP A 133 -4.26 -0.04 8.14
N LEU A 134 -5.38 -0.38 7.51
CA LEU A 134 -5.56 -1.63 6.77
C LEU A 134 -6.14 -1.36 5.38
N VAL A 135 -5.70 -2.14 4.41
CA VAL A 135 -6.29 -2.15 3.07
C VAL A 135 -7.65 -2.83 3.11
N ARG A 136 -8.65 -2.16 2.55
CA ARG A 136 -9.98 -2.72 2.32
C ARG A 136 -10.19 -2.97 0.83
N MET A 137 -10.60 -4.18 0.50
CA MET A 137 -10.89 -4.59 -0.88
C MET A 137 -12.31 -5.15 -0.99
N GLU A 138 -12.97 -4.80 -2.08
CA GLU A 138 -14.27 -5.37 -2.49
C GLU A 138 -14.14 -6.26 -3.72
N GLY A 139 -12.91 -6.54 -4.13
CA GLY A 139 -12.51 -7.38 -5.26
C GLY A 139 -11.01 -7.33 -5.42
N LEU A 140 -10.46 -8.04 -6.39
CA LEU A 140 -9.05 -7.91 -6.75
C LEU A 140 -8.79 -6.52 -7.35
N PRO A 141 -7.63 -5.90 -7.10
CA PRO A 141 -7.28 -4.61 -7.66
C PRO A 141 -7.36 -4.64 -9.19
N ARG A 142 -7.97 -3.61 -9.76
CA ARG A 142 -8.06 -3.43 -11.20
C ARG A 142 -7.41 -2.11 -11.58
N SER A 143 -6.65 -2.12 -12.66
CA SER A 143 -6.09 -0.89 -13.19
C SER A 143 -7.19 0.02 -13.74
N GLY A 144 -7.06 1.34 -13.54
CA GLY A 144 -8.01 2.33 -14.02
C GLY A 144 -8.13 2.43 -15.56
N LYS A 145 -7.28 1.71 -16.29
CA LYS A 145 -7.31 1.64 -17.76
C LYS A 145 -8.09 0.43 -18.32
N GLN A 146 -8.64 -0.43 -17.48
CA GLN A 146 -9.58 -1.42 -17.98
C GLN A 146 -10.89 -0.73 -18.31
N SER A 147 -10.98 -0.30 -19.58
CA SER A 147 -12.21 0.15 -20.21
C SER A 147 -13.32 -0.84 -19.90
N ARG A 148 -14.43 -0.31 -19.43
CA ARG A 148 -15.67 -1.09 -19.35
C ARG A 148 -16.18 -1.20 -20.80
N ASP A 149 -15.92 -2.30 -21.42
CA ASP A 149 -16.68 -2.75 -22.60
C ASP A 149 -17.86 -3.58 -22.14
#